data_247f2945264de5ca075100a2123f6e3c
#
_entry.id   247f2945264de5ca075100a2123f6e3c
#
_cell.length_a   1.000
_cell.length_b   1.000
_cell.length_c   1.000
_cell.angle_alpha   90.00
_cell.angle_beta   90.00
_cell.angle_gamma   90.00
#
_symmetry.space_group_name_H-M   'P 1'
#
loop_
_entity.id
_entity.type
_entity.pdbx_description
1 polymer ?
#
loop_
_entity_poly.entity_id
_entity_poly.type
_entity_poly.pdbx_seq_one_letter_code
_entity_poly.pdbx_strand_id
1 'polypeptide(L)'
;MTSLLLARPLAAQHEHHTAAPASSPAATPDHEAMHDDGMPHMSAHMQMTPMRPTTLADSVRAQAVTDTLRAAIAKYRDVKVAEQDGYKLFAPKIKTQRVFHFTKNWNAMRNSWGFDAARPTSLLYKKNEAGDFVLVGAMYTASKRTTEEELNARIPLSIAQWHQHINICVPKLRDKERWMEKRDGQMIFGPNGMISTEAECDSAGGRFLPKIFGWMVHANVYAGNDLAAVWKDDHRMEPGDMQKSDSDAPAPMAGHHH
;
A
#
# COMPACT_ATOMS: atom_id res chain seq x y z
N MET A 1 -58.21 -39.88 23.31
CA MET A 1 -57.82 -41.29 23.18
C MET A 1 -56.33 -41.34 23.27
N THR A 2 -55.91 -41.96 24.32
CA THR A 2 -54.57 -42.12 24.87
C THR A 2 -53.81 -43.20 24.12
N SER A 3 -52.53 -43.06 23.82
CA SER A 3 -51.64 -44.19 23.72
C SER A 3 -50.22 -43.78 24.03
N LEU A 4 -49.79 -44.23 25.18
CA LEU A 4 -48.43 -44.35 25.68
C LEU A 4 -47.75 -45.60 25.05
N LEU A 5 -46.43 -45.51 24.69
CA LEU A 5 -45.51 -46.63 24.60
C LEU A 5 -44.09 -46.13 24.86
N LEU A 6 -43.60 -46.29 26.04
CA LEU A 6 -42.67 -47.24 26.65
C LEU A 6 -41.28 -47.29 26.05
N ALA A 7 -40.35 -46.75 26.85
CA ALA A 7 -38.92 -46.89 26.75
C ALA A 7 -38.42 -48.30 27.07
N ARG A 8 -37.30 -48.69 26.49
CA ARG A 8 -36.44 -49.77 27.02
C ARG A 8 -34.95 -49.38 26.90
N PRO A 9 -34.16 -49.62 27.93
CA PRO A 9 -32.74 -49.40 27.91
C PRO A 9 -32.01 -50.67 27.44
N LEU A 10 -30.85 -50.54 26.77
CA LEU A 10 -29.91 -51.63 26.57
C LEU A 10 -28.56 -51.25 27.19
N ALA A 11 -28.04 -52.28 27.84
CA ALA A 11 -26.98 -52.29 28.79
C ALA A 11 -25.57 -52.11 28.17
N ALA A 12 -24.67 -51.68 29.05
CA ALA A 12 -23.24 -51.57 28.89
C ALA A 12 -22.55 -52.93 28.63
N GLN A 13 -21.53 -52.91 27.82
CA GLN A 13 -20.42 -53.89 27.92
C GLN A 13 -19.10 -53.14 28.01
N HIS A 14 -18.43 -53.38 29.14
CA HIS A 14 -17.04 -53.05 29.39
C HIS A 14 -16.15 -54.07 28.66
N GLU A 15 -15.17 -53.59 27.93
CA GLU A 15 -13.99 -54.37 27.62
C GLU A 15 -12.71 -53.57 27.99
N HIS A 16 -11.95 -54.21 28.89
CA HIS A 16 -10.61 -53.80 29.28
C HIS A 16 -9.62 -54.12 28.17
N HIS A 17 -8.83 -53.17 27.72
CA HIS A 17 -7.55 -53.44 27.10
C HIS A 17 -6.45 -52.51 27.61
N THR A 18 -5.56 -53.16 28.33
CA THR A 18 -4.11 -53.01 28.55
C THR A 18 -3.42 -51.74 28.03
N ALA A 19 -2.72 -51.15 28.99
CA ALA A 19 -1.74 -50.10 28.79
C ALA A 19 -0.56 -50.55 27.89
N ALA A 20 -0.17 -49.70 26.95
CA ALA A 20 1.10 -49.78 26.24
C ALA A 20 1.88 -48.44 26.42
N PRO A 21 3.21 -48.42 26.27
CA PRO A 21 4.10 -47.52 26.98
C PRO A 21 4.20 -46.14 26.35
N ALA A 22 4.62 -45.19 27.18
CA ALA A 22 4.89 -43.80 26.87
C ALA A 22 5.78 -43.63 25.64
N SER A 23 5.26 -42.93 24.63
CA SER A 23 6.02 -42.36 23.51
C SER A 23 6.42 -40.92 23.82
N SER A 24 7.66 -40.60 23.54
CA SER A 24 8.32 -39.31 23.66
C SER A 24 7.51 -38.17 23.08
N PRO A 25 7.75 -36.92 23.55
CA PRO A 25 7.05 -35.75 23.04
C PRO A 25 7.39 -35.55 21.56
N ALA A 26 6.34 -35.43 20.75
CA ALA A 26 6.44 -35.07 19.35
C ALA A 26 7.05 -33.64 19.25
N ALA A 27 8.10 -33.53 18.48
CA ALA A 27 8.68 -32.30 18.07
C ALA A 27 7.58 -31.43 17.42
N THR A 28 7.46 -30.21 17.89
CA THR A 28 6.75 -29.13 17.18
C THR A 28 7.31 -29.03 15.77
N PRO A 29 6.48 -29.00 14.71
CA PRO A 29 7.01 -28.65 13.40
C PRO A 29 7.56 -27.24 13.49
N ASP A 30 8.85 -27.11 13.27
CA ASP A 30 9.49 -25.85 12.96
C ASP A 30 8.69 -25.22 11.83
N HIS A 31 8.09 -24.05 12.11
CA HIS A 31 7.71 -23.12 11.09
C HIS A 31 9.01 -22.72 10.38
N GLU A 32 9.35 -23.46 9.33
CA GLU A 32 10.29 -22.98 8.35
C GLU A 32 9.73 -21.62 7.88
N ALA A 33 10.40 -20.57 8.35
CA ALA A 33 10.25 -19.24 7.80
C ALA A 33 10.50 -19.38 6.30
N MET A 34 9.43 -19.26 5.49
CA MET A 34 9.59 -19.04 4.07
C MET A 34 10.45 -17.79 3.94
N HIS A 35 11.68 -17.99 3.55
CA HIS A 35 12.57 -16.91 3.11
C HIS A 35 11.91 -16.27 1.89
N ASP A 36 11.31 -15.12 2.12
CA ASP A 36 10.89 -14.18 1.07
C ASP A 36 12.18 -13.53 0.55
N ASP A 37 12.85 -14.26 -0.35
CA ASP A 37 14.10 -13.86 -0.98
C ASP A 37 13.81 -12.76 -2.00
N GLY A 38 13.62 -11.54 -1.56
CA GLY A 38 13.67 -10.44 -2.51
C GLY A 38 13.17 -9.07 -2.11
N MET A 39 12.38 -8.89 -1.02
CA MET A 39 11.89 -7.54 -0.66
C MET A 39 11.70 -7.32 0.85
N PRO A 40 12.73 -7.39 1.69
CA PRO A 40 12.56 -7.30 3.14
C PRO A 40 12.15 -5.90 3.63
N HIS A 41 12.42 -4.83 2.88
CA HIS A 41 12.23 -3.47 3.38
C HIS A 41 10.87 -2.83 3.01
N MET A 42 10.30 -3.16 1.86
CA MET A 42 9.00 -2.59 1.44
C MET A 42 7.83 -3.19 2.23
N SER A 43 7.86 -4.48 2.55
CA SER A 43 6.81 -5.14 3.32
C SER A 43 6.71 -4.62 4.76
N ALA A 44 7.82 -4.21 5.38
CA ALA A 44 7.84 -3.68 6.74
C ALA A 44 7.11 -2.33 6.89
N HIS A 45 7.03 -1.54 5.82
CA HIS A 45 6.45 -0.20 5.82
C HIS A 45 5.13 -0.09 5.06
N MET A 46 4.58 -1.22 4.59
CA MET A 46 3.35 -1.21 3.82
C MET A 46 2.43 -2.36 4.23
N GLN A 47 1.19 -2.03 4.53
CA GLN A 47 0.11 -2.98 4.76
C GLN A 47 -0.82 -2.92 3.56
N MET A 48 -1.07 -4.08 2.92
CA MET A 48 -2.00 -4.22 1.80
C MET A 48 -3.29 -4.88 2.28
N THR A 49 -4.42 -4.55 1.63
CA THR A 49 -5.62 -5.38 1.76
C THR A 49 -5.43 -6.72 1.06
N PRO A 50 -6.03 -7.81 1.57
CA PRO A 50 -6.02 -9.08 0.85
C PRO A 50 -6.79 -8.95 -0.47
N MET A 51 -6.33 -9.68 -1.50
CA MET A 51 -7.11 -9.84 -2.74
C MET A 51 -8.25 -10.81 -2.50
N ARG A 52 -9.38 -10.56 -3.15
CA ARG A 52 -10.57 -11.43 -3.13
C ARG A 52 -10.76 -12.11 -4.50
N PRO A 53 -11.47 -13.24 -4.59
CA PRO A 53 -11.84 -13.82 -5.88
C PRO A 53 -12.65 -12.83 -6.72
N THR A 54 -12.31 -12.71 -8.00
CA THR A 54 -12.95 -11.77 -8.91
C THR A 54 -14.30 -12.30 -9.37
N THR A 55 -15.31 -11.41 -9.40
CA THR A 55 -16.64 -11.68 -9.98
C THR A 55 -16.89 -10.76 -11.17
N LEU A 56 -17.83 -11.14 -12.06
CA LEU A 56 -18.25 -10.27 -13.16
C LEU A 56 -18.82 -8.93 -12.63
N ALA A 57 -19.57 -8.97 -11.54
CA ALA A 57 -20.12 -7.77 -10.90
C ALA A 57 -19.03 -6.81 -10.41
N ASP A 58 -17.94 -7.34 -9.87
CA ASP A 58 -16.79 -6.54 -9.45
C ASP A 58 -16.09 -5.89 -10.64
N SER A 59 -15.89 -6.63 -11.72
CA SER A 59 -15.32 -6.09 -12.96
C SER A 59 -16.16 -4.94 -13.53
N VAL A 60 -17.48 -5.10 -13.57
CA VAL A 60 -18.40 -4.04 -14.01
C VAL A 60 -18.33 -2.81 -13.12
N ARG A 61 -18.30 -2.99 -11.79
CA ARG A 61 -18.17 -1.87 -10.84
C ARG A 61 -16.83 -1.15 -10.98
N ALA A 62 -15.73 -1.89 -11.06
CA ALA A 62 -14.40 -1.32 -11.23
C ALA A 62 -14.27 -0.57 -12.57
N GLN A 63 -14.86 -1.10 -13.66
CA GLN A 63 -14.90 -0.43 -14.94
C GLN A 63 -15.66 0.89 -14.85
N ALA A 64 -16.81 0.92 -14.21
CA ALA A 64 -17.60 2.14 -14.02
C ALA A 64 -16.83 3.22 -13.25
N VAL A 65 -16.09 2.82 -12.20
CA VAL A 65 -15.20 3.74 -11.45
C VAL A 65 -14.09 4.24 -12.36
N THR A 66 -13.45 3.35 -13.13
CA THR A 66 -12.35 3.70 -14.05
C THR A 66 -12.80 4.70 -15.11
N ASP A 67 -13.96 4.49 -15.73
CA ASP A 67 -14.48 5.36 -16.79
C ASP A 67 -14.89 6.72 -16.23
N THR A 68 -15.54 6.74 -15.08
CA THR A 68 -15.89 7.98 -14.36
C THR A 68 -14.63 8.77 -14.02
N LEU A 69 -13.61 8.10 -13.48
CA LEU A 69 -12.34 8.74 -13.14
C LEU A 69 -11.65 9.31 -14.39
N ARG A 70 -11.52 8.48 -15.43
CA ARG A 70 -10.87 8.88 -16.70
C ARG A 70 -11.51 10.12 -17.31
N ALA A 71 -12.84 10.17 -17.34
CA ALA A 71 -13.60 11.32 -17.82
C ALA A 71 -13.38 12.55 -16.94
N ALA A 72 -13.44 12.39 -15.62
CA ALA A 72 -13.31 13.50 -14.66
C ALA A 72 -11.92 14.16 -14.67
N ILE A 73 -10.85 13.37 -14.84
CA ILE A 73 -9.47 13.90 -14.79
C ILE A 73 -8.90 14.28 -16.16
N ALA A 74 -9.60 14.03 -17.26
CA ALA A 74 -9.11 14.29 -18.62
C ALA A 74 -8.65 15.75 -18.84
N LYS A 75 -9.32 16.73 -18.20
CA LYS A 75 -8.97 18.16 -18.24
C LYS A 75 -7.63 18.48 -17.57
N TYR A 76 -7.16 17.62 -16.68
CA TYR A 76 -5.92 17.83 -15.93
C TYR A 76 -4.67 17.29 -16.64
N ARG A 77 -4.77 16.95 -17.93
CA ARG A 77 -3.57 16.71 -18.77
C ARG A 77 -2.64 17.93 -18.78
N ASP A 78 -3.22 19.12 -18.71
CA ASP A 78 -2.48 20.33 -18.37
C ASP A 78 -2.44 20.47 -16.83
N VAL A 79 -1.26 20.35 -16.27
CA VAL A 79 -1.03 20.46 -14.81
C VAL A 79 -1.46 21.81 -14.26
N LYS A 80 -1.39 22.88 -15.07
CA LYS A 80 -1.84 24.23 -14.65
C LYS A 80 -3.33 24.27 -14.35
N VAL A 81 -4.13 23.52 -15.10
CA VAL A 81 -5.58 23.39 -14.83
C VAL A 81 -5.81 22.68 -13.49
N ALA A 82 -4.99 21.67 -13.17
CA ALA A 82 -5.07 21.01 -11.87
C ALA A 82 -4.72 21.96 -10.72
N GLU A 83 -3.67 22.77 -10.89
CA GLU A 83 -3.25 23.76 -9.89
C GLU A 83 -4.33 24.85 -9.69
N GLN A 84 -4.95 25.33 -10.75
CA GLN A 84 -6.07 26.28 -10.70
C GLN A 84 -7.29 25.69 -9.97
N ASP A 85 -7.57 24.41 -10.17
CA ASP A 85 -8.63 23.70 -9.46
C ASP A 85 -8.26 23.32 -8.01
N GLY A 86 -7.09 23.74 -7.53
CA GLY A 86 -6.65 23.62 -6.13
C GLY A 86 -5.91 22.34 -5.78
N TYR A 87 -5.45 21.57 -6.77
CA TYR A 87 -4.48 20.51 -6.56
C TYR A 87 -3.09 21.12 -6.35
N LYS A 88 -2.36 20.64 -5.36
CA LYS A 88 -1.01 21.16 -5.04
C LYS A 88 -0.02 20.00 -4.95
N LEU A 89 1.18 20.22 -5.45
CA LEU A 89 2.25 19.23 -5.37
C LEU A 89 2.51 18.85 -3.92
N PHE A 90 2.38 17.56 -3.62
CA PHE A 90 2.73 16.99 -2.34
C PHE A 90 4.25 16.82 -2.23
N ALA A 91 4.81 17.16 -1.08
CA ALA A 91 6.25 17.09 -0.81
C ALA A 91 7.15 17.76 -1.88
N PRO A 92 6.95 19.05 -2.18
CA PRO A 92 7.64 19.75 -3.31
C PRO A 92 9.16 19.84 -3.16
N LYS A 93 9.68 19.57 -1.97
CA LYS A 93 11.14 19.54 -1.70
C LYS A 93 11.80 18.25 -2.19
N ILE A 94 11.05 17.16 -2.34
CA ILE A 94 11.56 15.90 -2.86
C ILE A 94 11.53 15.96 -4.38
N LYS A 95 12.69 16.12 -5.01
CA LYS A 95 12.81 16.33 -6.47
C LYS A 95 12.79 15.03 -7.27
N THR A 96 13.21 13.92 -6.65
CA THR A 96 13.40 12.60 -7.28
C THR A 96 12.22 11.65 -7.02
N GLN A 97 10.99 12.17 -7.15
CA GLN A 97 9.80 11.32 -7.05
C GLN A 97 9.58 10.58 -8.37
N ARG A 98 9.34 9.26 -8.34
CA ARG A 98 8.95 8.47 -9.53
C ARG A 98 7.56 8.87 -10.03
N VAL A 99 6.65 9.15 -9.09
CA VAL A 99 5.29 9.63 -9.34
C VAL A 99 5.04 10.84 -8.46
N PHE A 100 4.65 11.93 -9.07
CA PHE A 100 4.35 13.19 -8.40
C PHE A 100 2.85 13.23 -8.07
N HIS A 101 2.53 13.44 -6.81
CA HIS A 101 1.15 13.55 -6.32
C HIS A 101 0.75 15.01 -6.23
N PHE A 102 -0.23 15.43 -7.03
CA PHE A 102 -0.88 16.73 -6.87
C PHE A 102 -2.16 16.50 -6.07
N THR A 103 -2.17 16.92 -4.81
CA THR A 103 -3.20 16.59 -3.83
C THR A 103 -4.15 17.73 -3.59
N LYS A 104 -5.45 17.46 -3.52
CA LYS A 104 -6.50 18.38 -3.11
C LYS A 104 -7.02 18.00 -1.73
N ASN A 105 -6.61 18.73 -0.69
CA ASN A 105 -6.93 18.42 0.70
C ASN A 105 -8.44 18.33 0.97
N TRP A 106 -9.25 19.14 0.28
CA TRP A 106 -10.70 19.06 0.38
C TRP A 106 -11.25 17.70 -0.07
N ASN A 107 -10.72 17.16 -1.17
CA ASN A 107 -11.08 15.84 -1.65
C ASN A 107 -10.60 14.74 -0.67
N ALA A 108 -9.40 14.88 -0.10
CA ALA A 108 -8.90 13.97 0.93
C ALA A 108 -9.85 13.93 2.14
N MET A 109 -10.31 15.09 2.60
CA MET A 109 -11.27 15.18 3.70
C MET A 109 -12.61 14.51 3.33
N ARG A 110 -13.18 14.82 2.16
CA ARG A 110 -14.43 14.19 1.70
C ARG A 110 -14.31 12.68 1.58
N ASN A 111 -13.22 12.19 1.02
CA ASN A 111 -12.97 10.75 0.85
C ASN A 111 -12.78 10.01 2.19
N SER A 112 -12.53 10.73 3.29
CA SER A 112 -12.54 10.12 4.63
C SER A 112 -13.94 9.70 5.10
N TRP A 113 -15.00 10.33 4.56
CA TRP A 113 -16.39 10.09 4.95
C TRP A 113 -17.20 9.34 3.87
N GLY A 114 -16.79 9.41 2.61
CA GLY A 114 -17.50 8.82 1.48
C GLY A 114 -16.57 8.52 0.33
N PHE A 115 -17.14 8.12 -0.81
CA PHE A 115 -16.40 7.85 -2.04
C PHE A 115 -17.08 8.53 -3.23
N ASP A 116 -16.29 9.23 -4.04
CA ASP A 116 -16.75 9.86 -5.28
C ASP A 116 -15.68 9.61 -6.36
N ALA A 117 -16.00 8.74 -7.31
CA ALA A 117 -15.10 8.36 -8.39
C ALA A 117 -14.63 9.55 -9.25
N ALA A 118 -15.43 10.63 -9.35
CA ALA A 118 -15.07 11.81 -10.11
C ALA A 118 -14.13 12.77 -9.33
N ARG A 119 -13.89 12.52 -8.03
CA ARG A 119 -13.13 13.44 -7.16
C ARG A 119 -11.99 12.73 -6.44
N PRO A 120 -10.94 12.32 -7.18
CA PRO A 120 -9.78 11.69 -6.56
C PRO A 120 -9.09 12.65 -5.57
N THR A 121 -8.44 12.06 -4.58
CA THR A 121 -7.65 12.79 -3.60
C THR A 121 -6.45 13.47 -4.24
N SER A 122 -5.76 12.73 -5.12
CA SER A 122 -4.59 13.23 -5.83
C SER A 122 -4.64 12.86 -7.30
N LEU A 123 -4.06 13.71 -8.13
CA LEU A 123 -3.70 13.42 -9.51
C LEU A 123 -2.26 12.93 -9.53
N LEU A 124 -1.97 11.94 -10.35
CA LEU A 124 -0.66 11.31 -10.46
C LEU A 124 0.00 11.73 -11.77
N TYR A 125 1.21 12.29 -11.66
CA TYR A 125 2.01 12.70 -12.81
C TYR A 125 3.38 12.03 -12.78
N LYS A 126 3.90 11.72 -13.96
CA LYS A 126 5.31 11.38 -14.17
C LYS A 126 5.96 12.50 -14.98
N LYS A 127 7.26 12.69 -14.85
CA LYS A 127 8.00 13.58 -15.74
C LYS A 127 8.41 12.84 -17.00
N ASN A 128 8.25 13.49 -18.16
CA ASN A 128 8.82 13.02 -19.41
C ASN A 128 10.31 13.43 -19.50
N GLU A 129 10.97 13.06 -20.58
CA GLU A 129 12.38 13.39 -20.82
C GLU A 129 12.65 14.92 -20.87
N ALA A 130 11.68 15.72 -21.29
CA ALA A 130 11.75 17.17 -21.27
C ALA A 130 11.54 17.79 -19.87
N GLY A 131 11.16 16.96 -18.89
CA GLY A 131 10.87 17.40 -17.52
C GLY A 131 9.43 17.86 -17.29
N ASP A 132 8.55 17.76 -18.30
CA ASP A 132 7.16 18.15 -18.20
C ASP A 132 6.33 17.10 -17.45
N PHE A 133 5.30 17.54 -16.75
CA PHE A 133 4.36 16.66 -16.07
C PHE A 133 3.36 16.04 -17.04
N VAL A 134 3.34 14.71 -17.09
CA VAL A 134 2.39 13.90 -17.86
C VAL A 134 1.46 13.20 -16.89
N LEU A 135 0.15 13.45 -17.02
CA LEU A 135 -0.87 12.80 -16.19
C LEU A 135 -0.93 11.30 -16.51
N VAL A 136 -0.75 10.46 -15.49
CA VAL A 136 -0.78 8.99 -15.62
C VAL A 136 -2.00 8.37 -14.92
N GLY A 137 -2.60 9.08 -13.97
CA GLY A 137 -3.74 8.55 -13.24
C GLY A 137 -4.12 9.38 -12.03
N ALA A 138 -4.69 8.72 -11.05
CA ALA A 138 -5.12 9.35 -9.81
C ALA A 138 -4.99 8.40 -8.61
N MET A 139 -5.12 8.96 -7.40
CA MET A 139 -5.13 8.24 -6.14
C MET A 139 -6.36 8.62 -5.34
N TYR A 140 -7.02 7.63 -4.76
CA TYR A 140 -8.02 7.82 -3.73
C TYR A 140 -7.46 7.53 -2.36
N THR A 141 -8.04 8.16 -1.35
CA THR A 141 -7.73 7.87 0.05
C THR A 141 -8.98 7.49 0.82
N ALA A 142 -8.79 6.80 1.92
CA ALA A 142 -9.84 6.52 2.90
C ALA A 142 -9.31 6.71 4.31
N SER A 143 -10.20 6.81 5.30
CA SER A 143 -9.81 6.94 6.71
C SER A 143 -8.95 5.76 7.17
N LYS A 144 -8.05 5.97 8.15
CA LYS A 144 -7.30 4.89 8.80
C LYS A 144 -8.21 3.82 9.42
N ARG A 145 -9.46 4.16 9.73
CA ARG A 145 -10.45 3.30 10.39
C ARG A 145 -11.40 2.62 9.40
N THR A 146 -11.30 2.94 8.10
CA THR A 146 -12.15 2.34 7.06
C THR A 146 -11.90 0.83 7.03
N THR A 147 -12.96 0.05 7.09
CA THR A 147 -12.90 -1.42 7.07
C THR A 147 -12.68 -1.93 5.65
N GLU A 148 -12.27 -3.20 5.53
CA GLU A 148 -12.10 -3.84 4.22
C GLU A 148 -13.41 -3.89 3.42
N GLU A 149 -14.55 -4.09 4.07
CA GLU A 149 -15.88 -4.07 3.45
C GLU A 149 -16.21 -2.69 2.88
N GLU A 150 -15.90 -1.64 3.62
CA GLU A 150 -16.08 -0.26 3.16
C GLU A 150 -15.14 0.08 2.01
N LEU A 151 -13.89 -0.41 2.05
CA LEU A 151 -12.94 -0.28 0.94
C LEU A 151 -13.43 -1.04 -0.29
N ASN A 152 -13.89 -2.29 -0.11
CA ASN A 152 -14.48 -3.12 -1.17
C ASN A 152 -15.74 -2.49 -1.79
N ALA A 153 -16.54 -1.78 -0.99
CA ALA A 153 -17.72 -1.06 -1.50
C ALA A 153 -17.31 0.13 -2.40
N ARG A 154 -16.17 0.76 -2.15
CA ARG A 154 -15.61 1.84 -2.98
C ARG A 154 -15.03 1.33 -4.29
N ILE A 155 -14.11 0.38 -4.19
CA ILE A 155 -13.44 -0.27 -5.32
C ILE A 155 -13.26 -1.74 -4.93
N PRO A 156 -13.70 -2.70 -5.78
CA PRO A 156 -13.62 -4.12 -5.44
C PRO A 156 -12.21 -4.58 -5.09
N LEU A 157 -12.04 -5.23 -3.95
CA LEU A 157 -10.77 -5.80 -3.50
C LEU A 157 -10.31 -7.00 -4.34
N SER A 158 -11.16 -7.50 -5.23
CA SER A 158 -10.82 -8.48 -6.25
C SER A 158 -10.12 -7.87 -7.48
N ILE A 159 -10.11 -6.54 -7.59
CA ILE A 159 -9.54 -5.79 -8.72
C ILE A 159 -8.41 -4.89 -8.27
N ALA A 160 -8.54 -4.22 -7.12
CA ALA A 160 -7.57 -3.25 -6.62
C ALA A 160 -7.22 -3.53 -5.16
N GLN A 161 -5.93 -3.44 -4.83
CA GLN A 161 -5.47 -3.51 -3.44
C GLN A 161 -5.30 -2.09 -2.89
N TRP A 162 -5.91 -1.85 -1.73
CA TRP A 162 -5.61 -0.66 -0.95
C TRP A 162 -4.38 -0.92 -0.11
N HIS A 163 -3.54 0.10 0.02
CA HIS A 163 -2.36 0.03 0.88
C HIS A 163 -2.38 1.15 1.93
N GLN A 164 -1.63 0.93 3.00
CA GLN A 164 -1.41 1.89 4.08
C GLN A 164 0.06 1.87 4.48
N HIS A 165 0.65 3.04 4.67
CA HIS A 165 2.02 3.13 5.20
C HIS A 165 2.00 2.92 6.70
N ILE A 166 2.80 1.98 7.16
CA ILE A 166 2.92 1.55 8.56
C ILE A 166 4.38 1.57 9.01
N ASN A 167 4.58 1.56 10.33
CA ASN A 167 5.89 1.37 10.96
C ASN A 167 6.95 2.40 10.51
N ILE A 168 6.59 3.66 10.40
CA ILE A 168 7.47 4.70 9.89
C ILE A 168 8.19 5.40 11.04
N CYS A 169 9.51 5.41 11.03
CA CYS A 169 10.32 6.26 11.87
C CYS A 169 10.61 7.59 11.19
N VAL A 170 10.34 8.70 11.85
CA VAL A 170 10.63 10.04 11.32
C VAL A 170 11.54 10.81 12.27
N PRO A 171 12.39 11.73 11.79
CA PRO A 171 13.16 12.60 12.66
C PRO A 171 12.24 13.47 13.54
N LYS A 172 12.70 13.91 14.69
CA LYS A 172 11.99 14.93 15.49
C LYS A 172 11.90 16.24 14.69
N LEU A 173 10.85 17.01 14.95
CA LEU A 173 10.58 18.24 14.18
C LEU A 173 11.74 19.25 14.19
N ARG A 174 12.54 19.26 15.25
CA ARG A 174 13.73 20.13 15.38
C ARG A 174 14.93 19.64 14.56
N ASP A 175 14.97 18.35 14.20
CA ASP A 175 16.11 17.66 13.58
C ASP A 175 15.80 17.36 12.09
N LYS A 176 15.30 18.37 11.36
CA LYS A 176 14.80 18.21 9.97
C LYS A 176 15.88 17.80 8.98
N GLU A 177 17.13 18.12 9.23
CA GLU A 177 18.29 17.72 8.43
C GLU A 177 18.47 16.20 8.41
N ARG A 178 18.02 15.50 9.46
CA ARG A 178 18.10 14.04 9.55
C ARG A 178 17.20 13.27 8.56
N TRP A 179 16.30 13.96 7.88
CA TRP A 179 15.51 13.33 6.81
C TRP A 179 16.37 12.76 5.67
N MET A 180 17.58 13.28 5.50
CA MET A 180 18.52 12.83 4.47
C MET A 180 19.63 11.93 5.05
N GLU A 181 19.52 11.56 6.32
CA GLU A 181 20.50 10.71 7.01
C GLU A 181 20.46 9.29 6.43
N LYS A 182 21.65 8.79 6.08
CA LYS A 182 21.83 7.45 5.52
C LYS A 182 22.80 6.65 6.38
N ARG A 183 22.59 5.33 6.39
CA ARG A 183 23.53 4.33 6.89
C ARG A 183 23.70 3.28 5.82
N ASP A 184 24.93 2.99 5.44
CA ASP A 184 25.27 2.03 4.38
C ASP A 184 24.54 2.28 3.04
N GLY A 185 24.38 3.57 2.68
CA GLY A 185 23.67 4.00 1.47
C GLY A 185 22.14 4.04 1.58
N GLN A 186 21.56 3.44 2.62
CA GLN A 186 20.10 3.40 2.83
C GLN A 186 19.63 4.53 3.73
N MET A 187 18.41 5.04 3.49
CA MET A 187 17.77 6.04 4.36
C MET A 187 17.49 5.44 5.72
N ILE A 188 17.77 6.19 6.79
CA ILE A 188 17.43 5.76 8.16
C ILE A 188 15.94 6.03 8.43
N PHE A 189 15.45 7.21 8.05
CA PHE A 189 14.11 7.70 8.35
C PHE A 189 13.19 7.75 7.13
N GLY A 190 11.89 7.73 7.38
CA GLY A 190 10.86 7.91 6.37
C GLY A 190 10.29 6.60 5.82
N PRO A 191 9.40 6.70 4.81
CA PRO A 191 8.71 5.53 4.24
C PRO A 191 9.63 4.51 3.57
N ASN A 192 10.82 4.94 3.16
CA ASN A 192 11.86 4.09 2.59
C ASN A 192 13.04 3.92 3.57
N GLY A 193 12.82 4.21 4.85
CA GLY A 193 13.83 4.08 5.89
C GLY A 193 14.04 2.63 6.30
N MET A 194 15.20 2.35 6.87
CA MET A 194 15.55 1.00 7.34
C MET A 194 14.92 0.66 8.71
N ILE A 195 14.42 1.65 9.45
CA ILE A 195 13.87 1.46 10.80
C ILE A 195 12.37 1.17 10.71
N SER A 196 11.97 -0.02 11.13
CA SER A 196 10.59 -0.49 11.08
C SER A 196 9.97 -0.82 12.44
N THR A 197 10.72 -0.69 13.53
CA THR A 197 10.23 -0.93 14.90
C THR A 197 10.31 0.34 15.76
N GLU A 198 9.44 0.42 16.77
CA GLU A 198 9.42 1.52 17.72
C GLU A 198 10.73 1.59 18.52
N ALA A 199 11.24 0.44 18.99
CA ALA A 199 12.47 0.37 19.77
C ALA A 199 13.70 0.87 18.99
N GLU A 200 13.82 0.49 17.69
CA GLU A 200 14.90 1.01 16.84
C GLU A 200 14.73 2.51 16.59
N CYS A 201 13.49 2.97 16.40
CA CYS A 201 13.21 4.38 16.20
C CYS A 201 13.56 5.23 17.40
N ASP A 202 13.24 4.76 18.61
CA ASP A 202 13.61 5.41 19.85
C ASP A 202 15.13 5.43 20.05
N SER A 203 15.80 4.31 19.76
CA SER A 203 17.27 4.21 19.80
C SER A 203 17.94 5.17 18.81
N ALA A 204 17.33 5.39 17.65
CA ALA A 204 17.79 6.38 16.68
C ALA A 204 17.39 7.82 17.05
N GLY A 205 16.67 8.03 18.16
CA GLY A 205 16.19 9.35 18.58
C GLY A 205 15.12 9.94 17.67
N GLY A 206 14.39 9.10 16.94
CA GLY A 206 13.29 9.47 16.06
C GLY A 206 11.94 9.61 16.78
N ARG A 207 10.89 9.61 16.00
CA ARG A 207 9.50 9.49 16.41
C ARG A 207 8.85 8.41 15.60
N PHE A 208 8.38 7.35 16.24
CA PHE A 208 7.69 6.26 15.60
C PHE A 208 6.24 6.62 15.28
N LEU A 209 5.80 6.26 14.09
CA LEU A 209 4.45 6.44 13.59
C LEU A 209 3.93 5.06 13.13
N PRO A 210 3.10 4.39 13.94
CA PRO A 210 2.56 3.07 13.61
C PRO A 210 1.80 3.07 12.28
N LYS A 211 1.11 4.18 11.97
CA LYS A 211 0.40 4.41 10.70
C LYS A 211 0.47 5.87 10.33
N ILE A 212 0.88 6.15 9.10
CA ILE A 212 0.79 7.49 8.53
C ILE A 212 -0.28 7.51 7.43
N PHE A 213 -0.96 8.66 7.27
CA PHE A 213 -2.07 8.84 6.34
C PHE A 213 -3.23 7.84 6.57
N GLY A 214 -4.14 7.70 5.62
CA GLY A 214 -5.18 6.68 5.59
C GLY A 214 -4.85 5.57 4.58
N TRP A 215 -5.84 4.78 4.24
CA TRP A 215 -5.75 3.85 3.13
C TRP A 215 -5.64 4.60 1.81
N MET A 216 -4.87 4.06 0.88
CA MET A 216 -4.62 4.63 -0.44
C MET A 216 -4.77 3.55 -1.52
N VAL A 217 -5.25 3.96 -2.70
CA VAL A 217 -5.28 3.12 -3.89
C VAL A 217 -4.97 3.96 -5.11
N HIS A 218 -4.12 3.46 -5.99
CA HIS A 218 -3.74 4.11 -7.23
C HIS A 218 -4.54 3.55 -8.40
N ALA A 219 -4.83 4.41 -9.37
CA ALA A 219 -5.47 4.05 -10.63
C ALA A 219 -4.72 4.69 -11.80
N ASN A 220 -4.03 3.88 -12.58
CA ASN A 220 -3.27 4.30 -13.77
C ASN A 220 -4.19 4.28 -15.01
N VAL A 221 -5.21 5.15 -15.03
CA VAL A 221 -6.29 5.11 -16.04
C VAL A 221 -5.84 5.33 -17.48
N TYR A 222 -4.61 5.70 -17.70
CA TYR A 222 -4.00 5.83 -19.02
C TYR A 222 -3.05 4.67 -19.36
N ALA A 223 -2.92 3.65 -18.51
CA ALA A 223 -2.16 2.42 -18.81
C ALA A 223 -2.85 1.48 -19.81
N GLY A 224 -4.06 1.82 -20.25
CA GLY A 224 -4.86 1.02 -21.18
C GLY A 224 -6.30 0.81 -20.70
N ASN A 225 -6.97 -0.20 -21.26
CA ASN A 225 -8.34 -0.56 -20.91
C ASN A 225 -8.44 -1.81 -20.03
N ASP A 226 -7.33 -2.50 -19.82
CA ASP A 226 -7.26 -3.64 -18.91
C ASP A 226 -7.32 -3.18 -17.45
N LEU A 227 -8.30 -3.67 -16.69
CA LEU A 227 -8.48 -3.33 -15.28
C LEU A 227 -7.27 -3.74 -14.44
N ALA A 228 -6.61 -4.85 -14.76
CA ALA A 228 -5.42 -5.28 -14.04
C ALA A 228 -4.27 -4.28 -14.23
N ALA A 229 -4.09 -3.74 -15.43
CA ALA A 229 -3.09 -2.70 -15.71
C ALA A 229 -3.47 -1.36 -15.05
N VAL A 230 -4.75 -0.99 -15.07
CA VAL A 230 -5.25 0.26 -14.48
C VAL A 230 -5.06 0.27 -12.96
N TRP A 231 -5.39 -0.84 -12.28
CA TRP A 231 -5.38 -0.93 -10.81
C TRP A 231 -4.13 -1.60 -10.25
N LYS A 232 -3.10 -1.83 -11.10
CA LYS A 232 -1.80 -2.34 -10.65
C LYS A 232 -1.17 -1.33 -9.68
N ASP A 233 -0.75 -1.82 -8.53
CA ASP A 233 0.00 -0.99 -7.59
C ASP A 233 1.43 -0.76 -8.10
N ASP A 234 1.75 0.49 -8.45
CA ASP A 234 3.09 0.89 -8.92
C ASP A 234 4.15 0.90 -7.80
N HIS A 235 3.77 0.61 -6.56
CA HIS A 235 4.73 0.51 -5.45
C HIS A 235 5.51 -0.79 -5.42
N ARG A 236 5.10 -1.81 -6.17
CA ARG A 236 5.93 -3.00 -6.39
C ARG A 236 7.08 -2.60 -7.32
N MET A 237 8.29 -2.51 -6.76
CA MET A 237 9.50 -2.38 -7.57
C MET A 237 9.65 -3.64 -8.44
N GLU A 238 9.69 -3.48 -9.75
CA GLU A 238 10.16 -4.55 -10.62
C GLU A 238 11.65 -4.74 -10.34
N PRO A 239 12.18 -5.98 -10.32
CA PRO A 239 13.60 -6.25 -10.01
C PRO A 239 14.61 -5.48 -10.87
N GLY A 240 14.20 -4.95 -12.03
CA GLY A 240 15.04 -4.13 -12.92
C GLY A 240 15.09 -2.64 -12.57
N ASP A 241 14.25 -2.16 -11.66
CA ASP A 241 14.16 -0.73 -11.33
C ASP A 241 15.25 -0.26 -10.36
N MET A 242 15.87 -1.18 -9.61
CA MET A 242 16.99 -0.84 -8.71
C MET A 242 18.28 -0.52 -9.47
N GLN A 243 18.45 -1.01 -10.68
CA GLN A 243 19.68 -0.82 -11.47
C GLN A 243 19.72 0.52 -12.23
N LYS A 244 18.57 1.20 -12.41
CA LYS A 244 18.51 2.49 -13.11
C LYS A 244 18.75 3.72 -12.22
N SER A 245 18.69 3.60 -10.90
CA SER A 245 18.89 4.73 -9.99
C SER A 245 20.35 5.09 -9.76
N ASP A 246 21.29 4.17 -10.04
CA ASP A 246 22.73 4.40 -9.84
C ASP A 246 23.45 4.89 -11.09
N SER A 247 22.81 4.82 -12.27
CA SER A 247 23.45 5.26 -13.54
C SER A 247 23.26 6.74 -13.88
N ASP A 248 22.37 7.46 -13.16
CA ASP A 248 22.09 8.88 -13.40
C ASP A 248 22.76 9.83 -12.40
N ALA A 249 23.74 9.36 -11.64
CA ALA A 249 24.60 10.26 -10.85
C ALA A 249 25.54 11.02 -11.81
N PRO A 250 25.52 12.36 -11.85
CA PRO A 250 26.45 13.11 -12.68
C PRO A 250 27.89 12.80 -12.24
N ALA A 251 28.75 12.43 -13.21
CA ALA A 251 30.15 12.21 -12.97
C ALA A 251 30.80 13.42 -12.29
N PRO A 252 31.72 13.22 -11.33
CA PRO A 252 32.41 14.33 -10.67
C PRO A 252 33.21 15.12 -11.72
N MET A 253 32.92 16.42 -11.81
CA MET A 253 33.63 17.36 -12.67
C MET A 253 35.12 17.31 -12.31
N ALA A 254 35.93 16.87 -13.25
CA ALA A 254 37.38 16.93 -13.14
C ALA A 254 37.79 18.40 -13.02
N GLY A 255 38.38 18.75 -11.89
CA GLY A 255 38.93 20.08 -11.65
C GLY A 255 40.08 20.34 -12.63
N HIS A 256 39.90 21.37 -13.48
CA HIS A 256 41.03 21.96 -14.20
C HIS A 256 41.77 22.87 -13.23
N HIS A 257 42.95 22.43 -12.85
CA HIS A 257 43.98 23.31 -12.30
C HIS A 257 44.60 24.13 -13.46
N HIS A 258 44.49 25.43 -13.36
CA HIS A 258 45.43 26.42 -13.90
C HIS A 258 45.71 27.45 -12.82
#